data_7acac160c3be6c8b258199d5fc75a42b
#
_entry.id   7acac160c3be6c8b258199d5fc75a42b
#
_cell.length_a   1.000
_cell.length_b   1.000
_cell.length_c   1.000
_cell.angle_alpha   90.00
_cell.angle_beta   90.00
_cell.angle_gamma   90.00
#
_symmetry.space_group_name_H-M   'P 1'
#
loop_
_entity.id
_entity.type
_entity.pdbx_description
1 polymer ?
#
loop_
_entity_poly.entity_id
_entity_poly.type
_entity_poly.pdbx_seq_one_letter_code
_entity_poly.pdbx_strand_id
1 'polypeptide(L)'
;ARRRGQQKLDLANAALAAAGQQPKQKKFETVKDTLRKQISSVLYRATSFEDFSDRLLRQYGIAVKESRGRLSYLPSGRTKFIRAKHLGDKFDKAAVLATLQANAERKPKAQFKQDTIGKLIDIQAKLAAGKGTGYERWAKKYNLKAMAQTLILLQEKDLLNEDALNQRIAELETKYHDALAVVKDLEGRMKFSKELRYHIAAYTSTKNVAQQLKTAKRPAAFEEQHRAELTAYRAAAAYFKANNLTKLPSPKKLEAEYAQLASEKAKFYEQYKESKEELLKLKTAKQNVASFFREEEQTQQER
;
A
#
# COMPACT_ATOMS: atom_id res chain seq x y z
N ALA A 1 15.85 47.15 14.61
CA ALA A 1 14.80 46.95 13.60
C ALA A 1 13.57 46.19 14.15
N ARG A 2 13.73 44.99 14.81
CA ARG A 2 12.63 44.17 15.35
C ARG A 2 11.78 44.95 16.36
N ARG A 3 12.39 45.64 17.36
CA ARG A 3 11.70 46.37 18.41
C ARG A 3 10.78 47.47 17.85
N ARG A 4 11.28 48.27 16.87
CA ARG A 4 10.53 49.30 16.19
C ARG A 4 9.42 48.74 15.30
N GLY A 5 9.67 47.58 14.66
CA GLY A 5 8.65 46.90 13.84
C GLY A 5 7.50 46.34 14.71
N GLN A 6 7.82 45.78 15.86
CA GLN A 6 6.80 45.27 16.79
C GLN A 6 5.96 46.42 17.33
N GLN A 7 6.56 47.52 17.75
CA GLN A 7 5.80 48.71 18.23
C GLN A 7 4.83 49.27 17.18
N LYS A 8 5.26 49.34 15.89
CA LYS A 8 4.38 49.75 14.80
C LYS A 8 3.21 48.75 14.58
N LEU A 9 3.49 47.46 14.71
CA LEU A 9 2.44 46.44 14.60
C LEU A 9 1.45 46.50 15.75
N ASP A 10 1.93 46.71 16.98
CA ASP A 10 1.09 46.81 18.16
C ASP A 10 0.16 48.04 18.08
N LEU A 11 0.68 49.21 17.59
CA LEU A 11 -0.13 50.38 17.32
C LEU A 11 -1.18 50.14 16.24
N ALA A 12 -0.79 49.46 15.14
CA ALA A 12 -1.74 49.14 14.06
C ALA A 12 -2.82 48.16 14.53
N ASN A 13 -2.46 47.17 15.34
CA ASN A 13 -3.42 46.21 15.90
C ASN A 13 -4.37 46.89 16.91
N ALA A 14 -3.87 47.82 17.71
CA ALA A 14 -4.71 48.60 18.60
C ALA A 14 -5.73 49.47 17.85
N ALA A 15 -5.31 50.08 16.72
CA ALA A 15 -6.23 50.84 15.85
C ALA A 15 -7.30 49.93 15.19
N LEU A 16 -6.91 48.71 14.76
CA LEU A 16 -7.86 47.74 14.21
C LEU A 16 -8.84 47.25 15.26
N ALA A 17 -8.38 46.98 16.48
CA ALA A 17 -9.23 46.59 17.60
C ALA A 17 -10.24 47.71 17.97
N ALA A 18 -9.81 48.97 17.98
CA ALA A 18 -10.68 50.13 18.21
C ALA A 18 -11.75 50.28 17.10
N ALA A 19 -11.44 49.81 15.86
CA ALA A 19 -12.39 49.78 14.74
C ALA A 19 -13.25 48.50 14.68
N GLY A 20 -13.23 47.64 15.71
CA GLY A 20 -13.96 46.37 15.74
C GLY A 20 -13.44 45.29 14.78
N GLN A 21 -12.24 45.47 14.22
CA GLN A 21 -11.60 44.51 13.29
C GLN A 21 -10.60 43.65 14.01
N GLN A 22 -10.47 42.39 13.57
CA GLN A 22 -9.49 41.47 14.16
C GLN A 22 -8.04 41.83 13.79
N PRO A 23 -7.09 41.75 14.75
CA PRO A 23 -5.67 42.02 14.47
C PRO A 23 -5.09 40.98 13.50
N LYS A 24 -4.35 41.46 12.48
CA LYS A 24 -3.82 40.60 11.40
C LYS A 24 -2.77 39.61 11.84
N GLN A 25 -1.95 39.94 12.83
CA GLN A 25 -0.92 39.05 13.41
C GLN A 25 -0.41 39.58 14.77
N LYS A 26 0.02 38.65 15.65
CA LYS A 26 0.48 39.00 17.02
C LYS A 26 1.96 39.35 17.12
N LYS A 27 2.80 39.00 16.11
CA LYS A 27 4.26 39.14 16.18
C LYS A 27 4.82 39.68 14.88
N PHE A 28 5.68 40.70 14.98
CA PHE A 28 6.33 41.28 13.81
C PHE A 28 7.36 40.32 13.22
N GLU A 29 7.23 39.99 11.94
CA GLU A 29 8.14 39.17 11.19
C GLU A 29 8.99 40.01 10.22
N THR A 30 10.30 39.82 10.26
CA THR A 30 11.18 40.46 9.29
C THR A 30 11.17 39.68 7.98
N VAL A 31 11.51 40.33 6.85
CA VAL A 31 11.67 39.64 5.55
C VAL A 31 12.60 38.43 5.66
N LYS A 32 13.65 38.51 6.49
CA LYS A 32 14.53 37.35 6.72
C LYS A 32 13.85 36.22 7.49
N ASP A 33 12.95 36.52 8.42
CA ASP A 33 12.21 35.50 9.17
C ASP A 33 11.21 34.79 8.27
N THR A 34 10.48 35.53 7.45
CA THR A 34 9.58 34.98 6.44
C THR A 34 10.33 34.12 5.44
N LEU A 35 11.48 34.63 4.93
CA LEU A 35 12.31 33.88 4.00
C LEU A 35 12.85 32.56 4.59
N ARG A 36 13.29 32.57 5.86
CA ARG A 36 13.72 31.35 6.57
C ARG A 36 12.59 30.32 6.65
N LYS A 37 11.37 30.75 7.00
CA LYS A 37 10.21 29.88 7.08
C LYS A 37 9.87 29.25 5.73
N GLN A 38 9.87 30.04 4.67
CA GLN A 38 9.57 29.61 3.31
C GLN A 38 10.63 28.61 2.79
N ILE A 39 11.92 28.94 2.96
CA ILE A 39 13.03 28.04 2.57
C ILE A 39 12.94 26.72 3.37
N SER A 40 12.73 26.77 4.69
CA SER A 40 12.62 25.57 5.52
C SER A 40 11.43 24.69 5.13
N SER A 41 10.29 25.29 4.77
CA SER A 41 9.10 24.58 4.33
C SER A 41 9.33 23.77 3.06
N VAL A 42 10.04 24.37 2.07
CA VAL A 42 10.38 23.70 0.82
C VAL A 42 11.48 22.66 1.04
N LEU A 43 12.54 23.03 1.79
CA LEU A 43 13.68 22.15 2.08
C LEU A 43 13.25 20.85 2.77
N TYR A 44 12.21 20.90 3.60
CA TYR A 44 11.66 19.70 4.27
C TYR A 44 11.12 18.65 3.30
N ARG A 45 10.67 19.06 2.10
CA ARG A 45 10.00 18.21 1.11
C ARG A 45 10.82 17.93 -0.15
N ALA A 46 11.79 18.78 -0.46
CA ALA A 46 12.62 18.66 -1.65
C ALA A 46 13.64 17.52 -1.50
N THR A 47 13.92 16.81 -2.59
CA THR A 47 14.87 15.69 -2.65
C THR A 47 16.08 15.94 -3.54
N SER A 48 16.03 16.99 -4.38
CA SER A 48 17.14 17.45 -5.22
C SER A 48 17.25 18.96 -5.19
N PHE A 49 18.41 19.49 -5.59
CA PHE A 49 18.62 20.95 -5.64
C PHE A 49 17.74 21.63 -6.70
N GLU A 50 17.50 20.96 -7.80
CA GLU A 50 16.62 21.42 -8.87
C GLU A 50 15.16 21.48 -8.38
N ASP A 51 14.66 20.41 -7.78
CA ASP A 51 13.33 20.37 -7.16
C ASP A 51 13.17 21.44 -6.06
N PHE A 52 14.21 21.68 -5.28
CA PHE A 52 14.22 22.71 -4.25
C PHE A 52 14.11 24.11 -4.84
N SER A 53 14.89 24.43 -5.88
CA SER A 53 14.87 25.76 -6.52
C SER A 53 13.56 26.02 -7.26
N ASP A 54 13.04 25.04 -7.97
CA ASP A 54 11.77 25.11 -8.69
C ASP A 54 10.58 25.31 -7.76
N ARG A 55 10.52 24.57 -6.66
CA ARG A 55 9.46 24.74 -5.65
C ARG A 55 9.52 26.12 -5.00
N LEU A 56 10.71 26.63 -4.67
CA LEU A 56 10.85 27.98 -4.11
C LEU A 56 10.35 29.05 -5.08
N LEU A 57 10.67 28.90 -6.36
CA LEU A 57 10.21 29.82 -7.38
C LEU A 57 8.70 29.74 -7.58
N ARG A 58 8.14 28.54 -7.75
CA ARG A 58 6.69 28.34 -8.01
C ARG A 58 5.80 28.68 -6.83
N GLN A 59 6.20 28.31 -5.59
CA GLN A 59 5.33 28.49 -4.42
C GLN A 59 5.43 29.87 -3.80
N TYR A 60 6.63 30.50 -3.84
CA TYR A 60 6.89 31.75 -3.13
C TYR A 60 7.50 32.83 -3.98
N GLY A 61 7.76 32.60 -5.27
CA GLY A 61 8.43 33.56 -6.14
C GLY A 61 9.88 33.85 -5.71
N ILE A 62 10.54 32.89 -5.04
CA ILE A 62 11.92 33.04 -4.55
C ILE A 62 12.88 32.43 -5.55
N ALA A 63 13.72 33.25 -6.18
CA ALA A 63 14.80 32.77 -7.02
C ALA A 63 16.03 32.42 -6.20
N VAL A 64 16.68 31.30 -6.52
CA VAL A 64 17.93 30.85 -5.90
C VAL A 64 19.06 31.03 -6.88
N LYS A 65 20.16 31.63 -6.41
CA LYS A 65 21.39 31.80 -7.21
C LYS A 65 22.56 31.19 -6.46
N GLU A 66 23.30 30.36 -7.15
CA GLU A 66 24.65 29.94 -6.71
C GLU A 66 25.76 30.78 -7.34
N SER A 67 26.69 31.21 -6.53
CA SER A 67 27.88 31.91 -7.00
C SER A 67 29.06 31.62 -6.07
N ARG A 68 30.16 31.16 -6.63
CA ARG A 68 31.41 30.81 -5.92
C ARG A 68 31.16 29.88 -4.72
N GLY A 69 30.34 28.82 -4.95
CA GLY A 69 30.00 27.83 -3.92
C GLY A 69 29.05 28.30 -2.81
N ARG A 70 28.42 29.46 -2.95
CA ARG A 70 27.52 30.07 -1.96
C ARG A 70 26.15 30.32 -2.54
N LEU A 71 25.12 30.07 -1.73
CA LEU A 71 23.72 30.34 -2.10
C LEU A 71 23.29 31.76 -1.74
N SER A 72 22.44 32.30 -2.57
CA SER A 72 21.76 33.59 -2.35
C SER A 72 20.29 33.44 -2.81
N TYR A 73 19.40 34.06 -2.09
CA TYR A 73 17.95 33.98 -2.30
C TYR A 73 17.39 35.37 -2.64
N LEU A 74 16.56 35.45 -3.66
CA LEU A 74 15.87 36.67 -4.05
C LEU A 74 14.36 36.52 -3.71
N PRO A 75 13.87 37.09 -2.62
CA PRO A 75 12.46 37.06 -2.29
C PRO A 75 11.64 37.85 -3.30
N SER A 76 10.39 37.43 -3.51
CA SER A 76 9.41 38.17 -4.32
C SER A 76 9.28 39.63 -3.86
N GLY A 77 9.19 40.57 -4.81
CA GLY A 77 9.11 42.00 -4.54
C GLY A 77 10.44 42.65 -4.13
N ARG A 78 11.58 41.96 -4.25
CA ARG A 78 12.92 42.55 -4.02
C ARG A 78 13.82 42.49 -5.24
N THR A 79 14.73 43.47 -5.34
CA THR A 79 15.72 43.54 -6.42
C THR A 79 17.11 43.04 -6.00
N LYS A 80 17.33 42.85 -4.68
CA LYS A 80 18.65 42.44 -4.15
C LYS A 80 18.62 41.10 -3.50
N PHE A 81 19.54 40.21 -3.88
CA PHE A 81 19.71 38.89 -3.27
C PHE A 81 20.17 38.99 -1.81
N ILE A 82 19.61 38.11 -0.97
CA ILE A 82 20.04 37.91 0.41
C ILE A 82 20.94 36.68 0.44
N ARG A 83 22.21 36.86 0.87
CA ARG A 83 23.15 35.74 0.98
C ARG A 83 22.71 34.76 2.10
N ALA A 84 22.89 33.48 1.88
CA ALA A 84 22.56 32.41 2.82
C ALA A 84 23.14 32.65 4.23
N LYS A 85 24.40 33.11 4.33
CA LYS A 85 25.06 33.44 5.61
C LYS A 85 24.27 34.44 6.49
N HIS A 86 23.44 35.29 5.90
CA HIS A 86 22.61 36.26 6.64
C HIS A 86 21.28 35.64 7.12
N LEU A 87 21.01 34.42 6.69
CA LEU A 87 19.86 33.65 7.12
C LEU A 87 20.22 32.60 8.20
N GLY A 88 21.49 32.23 8.28
CA GLY A 88 22.06 31.25 9.21
C GLY A 88 22.60 30.02 8.51
N ASP A 89 23.40 29.23 9.21
CA ASP A 89 24.21 28.13 8.65
C ASP A 89 23.37 27.03 8.01
N LYS A 90 22.12 26.84 8.48
CA LYS A 90 21.17 25.87 7.92
C LYS A 90 20.75 26.14 6.48
N PHE A 91 21.01 27.34 5.97
CA PHE A 91 20.61 27.79 4.64
C PHE A 91 21.82 27.89 3.68
N ASP A 92 23.03 27.58 4.16
CA ASP A 92 24.22 27.51 3.31
C ASP A 92 24.20 26.28 2.41
N LYS A 93 24.95 26.31 1.32
CA LYS A 93 24.97 25.28 0.28
C LYS A 93 25.21 23.89 0.86
N ALA A 94 26.17 23.72 1.73
CA ALA A 94 26.53 22.44 2.32
C ALA A 94 25.36 21.86 3.17
N ALA A 95 24.75 22.68 4.03
CA ALA A 95 23.63 22.27 4.86
C ALA A 95 22.36 21.95 4.03
N VAL A 96 22.10 22.74 2.99
CA VAL A 96 20.98 22.50 2.06
C VAL A 96 21.20 21.18 1.33
N LEU A 97 22.35 20.94 0.73
CA LEU A 97 22.64 19.70 0.00
C LEU A 97 22.61 18.48 0.92
N ALA A 98 23.16 18.55 2.13
CA ALA A 98 23.09 17.47 3.11
C ALA A 98 21.64 17.14 3.49
N THR A 99 20.80 18.17 3.65
CA THR A 99 19.37 17.96 3.95
C THR A 99 18.63 17.33 2.78
N LEU A 100 18.89 17.76 1.55
CA LEU A 100 18.31 17.20 0.33
C LEU A 100 18.72 15.75 0.13
N GLN A 101 20.00 15.43 0.35
CA GLN A 101 20.49 14.05 0.30
C GLN A 101 19.83 13.19 1.37
N ALA A 102 19.76 13.65 2.62
CA ALA A 102 19.05 12.94 3.68
C ALA A 102 17.55 12.75 3.37
N ASN A 103 16.92 13.70 2.67
CA ASN A 103 15.54 13.55 2.21
C ASN A 103 15.41 12.54 1.07
N ALA A 104 16.37 12.47 0.16
CA ALA A 104 16.40 11.47 -0.93
C ALA A 104 16.63 10.06 -0.39
N GLU A 105 17.48 9.91 0.62
CA GLU A 105 17.77 8.65 1.31
C GLU A 105 16.66 8.24 2.29
N ARG A 106 15.84 9.19 2.74
CA ARG A 106 14.64 8.84 3.52
C ARG A 106 13.79 7.92 2.64
N LYS A 107 13.75 6.62 3.00
CA LYS A 107 12.68 5.74 2.51
C LYS A 107 11.38 6.53 2.66
N PRO A 108 10.60 6.73 1.60
CA PRO A 108 9.34 7.45 1.73
C PRO A 108 8.62 6.81 2.91
N LYS A 109 8.34 7.60 3.95
CA LYS A 109 7.38 7.21 4.98
C LYS A 109 6.21 6.70 4.17
N ALA A 110 5.92 5.39 4.29
CA ALA A 110 5.06 4.63 3.41
C ALA A 110 4.07 5.59 2.77
N GLN A 111 4.27 5.87 1.48
CA GLN A 111 3.30 6.65 0.73
C GLN A 111 2.02 5.99 1.14
N PHE A 112 1.16 6.74 1.82
CA PHE A 112 -0.19 6.26 2.13
C PHE A 112 -0.59 5.59 0.85
N LYS A 113 -0.69 4.24 0.86
CA LYS A 113 -0.94 3.49 -0.34
C LYS A 113 -2.17 4.16 -0.92
N GLN A 114 -1.99 4.95 -1.97
CA GLN A 114 -3.07 5.68 -2.64
C GLN A 114 -4.17 4.73 -3.08
N ASP A 115 -3.84 3.45 -3.03
CA ASP A 115 -4.64 2.33 -3.48
C ASP A 115 -5.63 1.77 -2.46
N THR A 116 -5.62 2.22 -1.21
CA THR A 116 -6.55 1.67 -0.21
C THR A 116 -7.59 2.71 0.16
N ILE A 117 -8.79 2.57 -0.37
CA ILE A 117 -9.94 3.35 0.04
C ILE A 117 -10.38 2.86 1.41
N GLY A 118 -10.34 3.75 2.41
CA GLY A 118 -10.84 3.44 3.74
C GLY A 118 -12.37 3.44 3.77
N LYS A 119 -12.96 2.57 4.56
CA LYS A 119 -14.41 2.61 4.84
C LYS A 119 -14.75 3.85 5.67
N LEU A 120 -15.89 4.45 5.40
CA LEU A 120 -16.40 5.55 6.23
C LEU A 120 -16.69 5.05 7.65
N ILE A 121 -16.43 5.91 8.62
CA ILE A 121 -16.67 5.67 10.03
C ILE A 121 -18.05 6.24 10.37
N ASP A 122 -18.92 5.41 10.92
CA ASP A 122 -20.16 5.85 11.55
C ASP A 122 -19.82 6.63 12.83
N ILE A 123 -19.87 7.96 12.73
CA ILE A 123 -19.47 8.87 13.79
C ILE A 123 -20.50 8.84 14.92
N GLN A 124 -21.79 8.77 14.61
CA GLN A 124 -22.87 8.76 15.60
C GLN A 124 -22.82 7.50 16.46
N ALA A 125 -22.68 6.32 15.84
CA ALA A 125 -22.52 5.09 16.59
C ALA A 125 -21.27 5.10 17.49
N LYS A 126 -20.17 5.74 17.08
CA LYS A 126 -18.95 5.86 17.88
C LYS A 126 -19.07 6.83 19.03
N LEU A 127 -19.81 7.93 18.85
CA LEU A 127 -20.12 8.88 19.93
C LEU A 127 -21.05 8.23 20.96
N ALA A 128 -22.08 7.53 20.53
CA ALA A 128 -22.96 6.74 21.41
C ALA A 128 -22.19 5.68 22.20
N ALA A 129 -21.11 5.13 21.63
CA ALA A 129 -20.20 4.20 22.31
C ALA A 129 -19.16 4.89 23.22
N GLY A 130 -19.34 6.19 23.55
CA GLY A 130 -18.52 6.93 24.52
C GLY A 130 -17.23 7.54 23.94
N LYS A 131 -17.07 7.65 22.62
CA LYS A 131 -15.94 8.37 22.02
C LYS A 131 -16.12 9.88 22.16
N GLY A 132 -15.07 10.59 22.57
CA GLY A 132 -15.13 12.02 22.84
C GLY A 132 -15.01 12.89 21.56
N THR A 133 -15.16 14.21 21.73
CA THR A 133 -15.14 15.24 20.67
C THR A 133 -13.83 15.27 19.87
N GLY A 134 -12.71 14.87 20.45
CA GLY A 134 -11.44 14.74 19.73
C GLY A 134 -11.49 13.63 18.67
N TYR A 135 -12.12 12.50 18.99
CA TYR A 135 -12.36 11.42 18.05
C TYR A 135 -13.31 11.84 16.93
N GLU A 136 -14.40 12.57 17.25
CA GLU A 136 -15.35 13.10 16.27
C GLU A 136 -14.66 13.96 15.20
N ARG A 137 -13.84 14.93 15.61
CA ARG A 137 -13.10 15.81 14.70
C ARG A 137 -12.15 15.02 13.80
N TRP A 138 -11.48 14.03 14.36
CA TRP A 138 -10.59 13.15 13.60
C TRP A 138 -11.38 12.31 12.60
N ALA A 139 -12.51 11.71 13.00
CA ALA A 139 -13.35 10.87 12.16
C ALA A 139 -13.98 11.65 11.00
N LYS A 140 -14.48 12.89 11.25
CA LYS A 140 -14.95 13.79 10.19
C LYS A 140 -13.88 14.06 9.13
N LYS A 141 -12.65 14.36 9.55
CA LYS A 141 -11.53 14.57 8.63
C LYS A 141 -11.16 13.29 7.87
N TYR A 142 -11.21 12.14 8.54
CA TYR A 142 -10.96 10.84 7.92
C TYR A 142 -12.04 10.52 6.87
N ASN A 143 -13.34 10.67 7.20
CA ASN A 143 -14.45 10.41 6.30
C ASN A 143 -14.39 11.32 5.06
N LEU A 144 -14.11 12.60 5.24
CA LEU A 144 -13.93 13.53 4.12
C LEU A 144 -12.83 13.07 3.16
N LYS A 145 -11.69 12.62 3.70
CA LYS A 145 -10.58 12.10 2.89
C LYS A 145 -10.96 10.79 2.18
N ALA A 146 -11.61 9.86 2.89
CA ALA A 146 -12.02 8.58 2.33
C ALA A 146 -13.07 8.77 1.22
N MET A 147 -14.00 9.71 1.39
CA MET A 147 -15.00 10.03 0.37
C MET A 147 -14.37 10.70 -0.85
N ALA A 148 -13.44 11.63 -0.66
CA ALA A 148 -12.70 12.22 -1.78
C ALA A 148 -11.93 11.16 -2.59
N GLN A 149 -11.28 10.21 -1.93
CA GLN A 149 -10.60 9.10 -2.60
C GLN A 149 -11.58 8.17 -3.33
N THR A 150 -12.76 7.94 -2.75
CA THR A 150 -13.84 7.17 -3.39
C THR A 150 -14.29 7.84 -4.69
N LEU A 151 -14.57 9.14 -4.66
CA LEU A 151 -15.01 9.89 -5.85
C LEU A 151 -13.94 9.92 -6.94
N ILE A 152 -12.67 10.14 -6.58
CA ILE A 152 -11.56 10.12 -7.53
C ILE A 152 -11.46 8.74 -8.21
N LEU A 153 -11.52 7.65 -7.44
CA LEU A 153 -11.48 6.30 -8.02
C LEU A 153 -12.64 6.06 -8.98
N LEU A 154 -13.87 6.42 -8.60
CA LEU A 154 -15.06 6.21 -9.43
C LEU A 154 -14.99 7.07 -10.70
N GLN A 155 -14.48 8.29 -10.61
CA GLN A 155 -14.28 9.18 -11.74
C GLN A 155 -13.18 8.67 -12.69
N GLU A 156 -12.04 8.24 -12.18
CA GLU A 156 -10.94 7.70 -12.98
C GLU A 156 -11.33 6.43 -13.75
N LYS A 157 -12.29 5.65 -13.22
CA LYS A 157 -12.81 4.42 -13.83
C LYS A 157 -14.10 4.60 -14.61
N ASP A 158 -14.62 5.82 -14.69
CA ASP A 158 -15.93 6.15 -15.31
C ASP A 158 -17.10 5.35 -14.71
N LEU A 159 -17.09 5.20 -13.36
CA LEU A 159 -18.06 4.41 -12.58
C LEU A 159 -18.90 5.28 -11.64
N LEU A 160 -19.16 6.55 -12.01
CA LEU A 160 -20.03 7.44 -11.22
C LEU A 160 -21.51 7.05 -11.31
N ASN A 161 -21.91 6.30 -12.32
CA ASN A 161 -23.24 5.74 -12.44
C ASN A 161 -23.36 4.46 -11.62
N GLU A 162 -24.44 4.30 -10.85
CA GLU A 162 -24.63 3.15 -9.96
C GLU A 162 -24.76 1.83 -10.74
N ASP A 163 -25.46 1.83 -11.88
CA ASP A 163 -25.62 0.63 -12.71
C ASP A 163 -24.28 0.19 -13.30
N ALA A 164 -23.48 1.13 -13.80
CA ALA A 164 -22.13 0.85 -14.31
C ALA A 164 -21.22 0.30 -13.20
N LEU A 165 -21.29 0.85 -11.99
CA LEU A 165 -20.54 0.36 -10.83
C LEU A 165 -20.97 -1.06 -10.44
N ASN A 166 -22.28 -1.34 -10.40
CA ASN A 166 -22.83 -2.65 -10.08
C ASN A 166 -22.44 -3.69 -11.12
N GLN A 167 -22.55 -3.35 -12.41
CA GLN A 167 -22.12 -4.21 -13.49
C GLN A 167 -20.63 -4.54 -13.41
N ARG A 168 -19.78 -3.53 -13.17
CA ARG A 168 -18.33 -3.74 -13.02
C ARG A 168 -17.99 -4.62 -11.83
N ILE A 169 -18.68 -4.46 -10.71
CA ILE A 169 -18.52 -5.33 -9.53
C ILE A 169 -18.89 -6.77 -9.90
N ALA A 170 -20.02 -7.02 -10.57
CA ALA A 170 -20.43 -8.35 -10.98
C ALA A 170 -19.44 -9.02 -11.94
N GLU A 171 -18.89 -8.26 -12.92
CA GLU A 171 -17.84 -8.76 -13.82
C GLU A 171 -16.57 -9.17 -13.06
N LEU A 172 -16.16 -8.37 -12.07
CA LEU A 172 -14.99 -8.67 -11.26
C LEU A 172 -15.24 -9.85 -10.30
N GLU A 173 -16.44 -10.00 -9.77
CA GLU A 173 -16.82 -11.17 -8.98
C GLU A 173 -16.71 -12.46 -9.79
N THR A 174 -17.21 -12.46 -11.02
CA THR A 174 -17.08 -13.60 -11.93
C THR A 174 -15.62 -13.91 -12.20
N LYS A 175 -14.82 -12.92 -12.62
CA LYS A 175 -13.37 -13.10 -12.85
C LYS A 175 -12.62 -13.61 -11.62
N TYR A 176 -12.96 -13.10 -10.44
CA TYR A 176 -12.36 -13.53 -9.18
C TYR A 176 -12.69 -15.00 -8.88
N HIS A 177 -13.96 -15.40 -9.03
CA HIS A 177 -14.40 -16.76 -8.76
C HIS A 177 -13.81 -17.75 -9.77
N ASP A 178 -13.78 -17.40 -11.06
CA ASP A 178 -13.19 -18.23 -12.11
C ASP A 178 -11.69 -18.44 -11.88
N ALA A 179 -10.95 -17.37 -11.62
CA ALA A 179 -9.52 -17.47 -11.31
C ALA A 179 -9.26 -18.29 -10.05
N LEU A 180 -10.07 -18.13 -9.00
CA LEU A 180 -9.97 -18.89 -7.77
C LEU A 180 -10.25 -20.40 -8.00
N ALA A 181 -11.27 -20.73 -8.81
CA ALA A 181 -11.58 -22.10 -9.16
C ALA A 181 -10.42 -22.78 -9.89
N VAL A 182 -9.84 -22.10 -10.89
CA VAL A 182 -8.66 -22.60 -11.62
C VAL A 182 -7.46 -22.79 -10.69
N VAL A 183 -7.18 -21.83 -9.80
CA VAL A 183 -6.08 -21.95 -8.84
C VAL A 183 -6.27 -23.17 -7.93
N LYS A 184 -7.49 -23.42 -7.44
CA LYS A 184 -7.78 -24.57 -6.59
C LYS A 184 -7.64 -25.90 -7.34
N ASP A 185 -8.10 -25.97 -8.60
CA ASP A 185 -7.90 -27.17 -9.44
C ASP A 185 -6.41 -27.46 -9.64
N LEU A 186 -5.63 -26.45 -10.03
CA LEU A 186 -4.19 -26.58 -10.21
C LEU A 186 -3.49 -27.02 -8.91
N GLU A 187 -3.87 -26.48 -7.76
CA GLU A 187 -3.37 -26.92 -6.44
C GLU A 187 -3.69 -28.38 -6.16
N GLY A 188 -4.89 -28.83 -6.48
CA GLY A 188 -5.31 -30.22 -6.36
C GLY A 188 -4.44 -31.16 -7.23
N ARG A 189 -4.23 -30.78 -8.49
CA ARG A 189 -3.37 -31.53 -9.43
C ARG A 189 -1.90 -31.53 -9.00
N MET A 190 -1.38 -30.42 -8.51
CA MET A 190 -0.02 -30.34 -7.95
C MET A 190 0.13 -31.24 -6.72
N LYS A 191 -0.86 -31.26 -5.83
CA LYS A 191 -0.88 -32.14 -4.65
C LYS A 191 -0.86 -33.61 -5.07
N PHE A 192 -1.73 -33.98 -6.01
CA PHE A 192 -1.77 -35.33 -6.56
C PHE A 192 -0.43 -35.74 -7.19
N SER A 193 0.18 -34.89 -8.02
CA SER A 193 1.47 -35.16 -8.63
C SER A 193 2.59 -35.35 -7.58
N LYS A 194 2.57 -34.55 -6.48
CA LYS A 194 3.52 -34.72 -5.37
C LYS A 194 3.32 -36.03 -4.60
N GLU A 195 2.11 -36.40 -4.30
CA GLU A 195 1.78 -37.67 -3.63
C GLU A 195 2.14 -38.85 -4.50
N LEU A 196 1.85 -38.81 -5.80
CA LEU A 196 2.21 -39.84 -6.75
C LEU A 196 3.75 -40.05 -6.84
N ARG A 197 4.51 -38.96 -6.90
CA ARG A 197 5.98 -39.04 -6.86
C ARG A 197 6.48 -39.72 -5.59
N TYR A 198 5.92 -39.38 -4.44
CA TYR A 198 6.26 -39.99 -3.16
C TYR A 198 6.01 -41.51 -3.19
N HIS A 199 4.83 -41.95 -3.65
CA HIS A 199 4.51 -43.39 -3.72
C HIS A 199 5.34 -44.15 -4.78
N ILE A 200 5.65 -43.52 -5.92
CA ILE A 200 6.54 -44.13 -6.92
C ILE A 200 7.94 -44.32 -6.33
N ALA A 201 8.49 -43.33 -5.62
CA ALA A 201 9.79 -43.43 -4.99
C ALA A 201 9.81 -44.55 -3.92
N ALA A 202 8.81 -44.62 -3.05
CA ALA A 202 8.64 -45.65 -2.05
C ALA A 202 8.53 -47.05 -2.68
N TYR A 203 7.71 -47.20 -3.73
CA TYR A 203 7.54 -48.44 -4.45
C TYR A 203 8.86 -48.90 -5.09
N THR A 204 9.56 -47.99 -5.75
CA THR A 204 10.82 -48.33 -6.45
C THR A 204 11.92 -48.74 -5.48
N SER A 205 12.09 -48.06 -4.36
CA SER A 205 13.08 -48.37 -3.34
C SER A 205 12.83 -49.70 -2.61
N THR A 206 11.54 -50.06 -2.44
CA THR A 206 11.15 -51.25 -1.64
C THR A 206 10.81 -52.48 -2.48
N LYS A 207 10.69 -52.33 -3.81
CA LYS A 207 10.28 -53.39 -4.74
C LYS A 207 11.16 -54.67 -4.59
N ASN A 208 12.46 -54.51 -4.46
CA ASN A 208 13.40 -55.62 -4.33
C ASN A 208 13.16 -56.43 -3.05
N VAL A 209 12.88 -55.75 -1.93
CA VAL A 209 12.56 -56.41 -0.65
C VAL A 209 11.26 -57.22 -0.77
N ALA A 210 10.23 -56.63 -1.42
CA ALA A 210 8.97 -57.30 -1.67
C ALA A 210 9.10 -58.51 -2.60
N GLN A 211 10.06 -58.50 -3.55
CA GLN A 211 10.39 -59.66 -4.40
C GLN A 211 11.11 -60.75 -3.61
N GLN A 212 12.06 -60.37 -2.76
CA GLN A 212 12.82 -61.32 -1.91
C GLN A 212 11.91 -62.04 -0.91
N LEU A 213 10.88 -61.38 -0.40
CA LEU A 213 9.89 -62.03 0.47
C LEU A 213 9.24 -63.26 -0.18
N LYS A 214 8.98 -63.21 -1.51
CA LYS A 214 8.35 -64.32 -2.25
C LYS A 214 9.21 -65.57 -2.31
N THR A 215 10.52 -65.42 -2.21
CA THR A 215 11.50 -66.50 -2.30
C THR A 215 12.18 -66.79 -0.95
N ALA A 216 11.78 -66.12 0.10
CA ALA A 216 12.40 -66.26 1.43
C ALA A 216 12.11 -67.65 2.04
N LYS A 217 13.16 -68.31 2.57
CA LYS A 217 13.04 -69.62 3.26
C LYS A 217 12.24 -69.50 4.59
N ARG A 218 12.25 -68.35 5.24
CA ARG A 218 11.52 -68.03 6.48
C ARG A 218 10.71 -66.73 6.33
N PRO A 219 9.56 -66.74 5.65
CA PRO A 219 8.81 -65.55 5.30
C PRO A 219 8.45 -64.69 6.50
N ALA A 220 8.00 -65.24 7.60
CA ALA A 220 7.58 -64.53 8.79
C ALA A 220 8.74 -63.76 9.46
N ALA A 221 9.94 -64.38 9.59
CA ALA A 221 11.10 -63.73 10.14
C ALA A 221 11.63 -62.61 9.22
N PHE A 222 11.59 -62.83 7.89
CA PHE A 222 11.95 -61.81 6.89
C PHE A 222 10.97 -60.64 6.91
N GLU A 223 9.70 -60.90 7.03
CA GLU A 223 8.66 -59.86 7.11
C GLU A 223 8.84 -58.97 8.36
N GLU A 224 9.18 -59.55 9.50
CA GLU A 224 9.44 -58.78 10.73
C GLU A 224 10.70 -57.93 10.59
N GLN A 225 11.79 -58.50 10.00
CA GLN A 225 13.03 -57.77 9.77
C GLN A 225 12.87 -56.59 8.81
N HIS A 226 11.99 -56.72 7.79
CA HIS A 226 11.77 -55.72 6.73
C HIS A 226 10.38 -55.09 6.81
N ARG A 227 9.81 -55.05 7.99
CA ARG A 227 8.42 -54.59 8.24
C ARG A 227 8.14 -53.21 7.68
N ALA A 228 9.07 -52.25 7.89
CA ALA A 228 8.92 -50.87 7.43
C ALA A 228 8.86 -50.79 5.90
N GLU A 229 9.79 -51.45 5.23
CA GLU A 229 9.90 -51.44 3.75
C GLU A 229 8.69 -52.14 3.11
N LEU A 230 8.25 -53.26 3.65
CA LEU A 230 7.08 -54.00 3.16
C LEU A 230 5.78 -53.23 3.41
N THR A 231 5.68 -52.51 4.51
CA THR A 231 4.56 -51.61 4.77
C THR A 231 4.50 -50.46 3.77
N ALA A 232 5.66 -49.83 3.49
CA ALA A 232 5.77 -48.76 2.48
C ALA A 232 5.42 -49.27 1.07
N TYR A 233 5.91 -50.48 0.71
CA TYR A 233 5.56 -51.11 -0.56
C TYR A 233 4.05 -51.34 -0.70
N ARG A 234 3.41 -51.95 0.33
CA ARG A 234 1.99 -52.25 0.34
C ARG A 234 1.15 -50.95 0.28
N ALA A 235 1.55 -49.89 1.01
CA ALA A 235 0.91 -48.61 0.96
C ALA A 235 0.98 -47.94 -0.43
N ALA A 236 2.15 -48.00 -1.08
CA ALA A 236 2.31 -47.52 -2.44
C ALA A 236 1.45 -48.30 -3.45
N ALA A 237 1.44 -49.62 -3.36
CA ALA A 237 0.60 -50.47 -4.22
C ALA A 237 -0.90 -50.20 -4.02
N ALA A 238 -1.34 -50.03 -2.78
CA ALA A 238 -2.72 -49.66 -2.46
C ALA A 238 -3.08 -48.29 -3.03
N TYR A 239 -2.19 -47.30 -2.95
CA TYR A 239 -2.39 -45.97 -3.53
C TYR A 239 -2.57 -46.05 -5.06
N PHE A 240 -1.74 -46.80 -5.76
CA PHE A 240 -1.85 -46.98 -7.21
C PHE A 240 -3.16 -47.65 -7.59
N LYS A 241 -3.60 -48.67 -6.84
CA LYS A 241 -4.87 -49.34 -7.06
C LYS A 241 -6.05 -48.41 -6.83
N ALA A 242 -6.03 -47.63 -5.75
CA ALA A 242 -7.10 -46.67 -5.41
C ALA A 242 -7.25 -45.58 -6.48
N ASN A 243 -6.17 -45.19 -7.13
CA ASN A 243 -6.15 -44.17 -8.19
C ASN A 243 -6.21 -44.78 -9.62
N ASN A 244 -6.50 -46.06 -9.77
CA ASN A 244 -6.59 -46.81 -11.05
C ASN A 244 -5.36 -46.63 -11.95
N LEU A 245 -4.16 -46.57 -11.36
CA LEU A 245 -2.90 -46.38 -12.07
C LEU A 245 -2.33 -47.70 -12.57
N THR A 246 -2.53 -48.03 -13.83
CA THR A 246 -2.03 -49.24 -14.46
C THR A 246 -0.60 -49.09 -14.98
N LYS A 247 -0.21 -47.85 -15.39
CA LYS A 247 1.12 -47.47 -15.82
C LYS A 247 1.64 -46.31 -15.00
N LEU A 248 2.79 -46.47 -14.38
CA LEU A 248 3.41 -45.43 -13.57
C LEU A 248 4.23 -44.49 -14.48
N PRO A 249 3.97 -43.20 -14.40
CA PRO A 249 4.77 -42.20 -15.14
C PRO A 249 6.19 -42.12 -14.60
N SER A 250 7.14 -41.73 -15.43
CA SER A 250 8.51 -41.56 -14.97
C SER A 250 8.62 -40.31 -14.03
N PRO A 251 9.51 -40.33 -13.04
CA PRO A 251 9.75 -39.19 -12.15
C PRO A 251 10.04 -37.89 -12.89
N LYS A 252 10.83 -37.95 -13.99
CA LYS A 252 11.12 -36.79 -14.86
C LYS A 252 9.87 -36.20 -15.50
N LYS A 253 8.93 -37.06 -15.96
CA LYS A 253 7.68 -36.61 -16.55
C LYS A 253 6.80 -35.88 -15.53
N LEU A 254 6.69 -36.45 -14.32
CA LEU A 254 5.95 -35.83 -13.23
C LEU A 254 6.57 -34.50 -12.77
N GLU A 255 7.88 -34.40 -12.81
CA GLU A 255 8.57 -33.14 -12.48
C GLU A 255 8.32 -32.05 -13.53
N ALA A 256 8.35 -32.39 -14.81
CA ALA A 256 8.01 -31.47 -15.89
C ALA A 256 6.54 -31.03 -15.81
N GLU A 257 5.64 -31.99 -15.56
CA GLU A 257 4.19 -31.68 -15.37
C GLU A 257 3.97 -30.77 -14.17
N TYR A 258 4.62 -31.03 -13.04
CA TYR A 258 4.56 -30.18 -11.86
C TYR A 258 5.06 -28.76 -12.13
N ALA A 259 6.16 -28.60 -12.88
CA ALA A 259 6.69 -27.31 -13.26
C ALA A 259 5.72 -26.52 -14.17
N GLN A 260 5.05 -27.20 -15.11
CA GLN A 260 3.99 -26.58 -15.92
C GLN A 260 2.82 -26.11 -15.06
N LEU A 261 2.29 -26.99 -14.18
CA LEU A 261 1.20 -26.64 -13.26
C LEU A 261 1.58 -25.45 -12.36
N ALA A 262 2.82 -25.39 -11.89
CA ALA A 262 3.31 -24.28 -11.07
C ALA A 262 3.34 -22.96 -11.86
N SER A 263 3.79 -23.01 -13.12
CA SER A 263 3.80 -21.83 -14.00
C SER A 263 2.39 -21.34 -14.33
N GLU A 264 1.47 -22.26 -14.65
CA GLU A 264 0.06 -21.93 -14.89
C GLU A 264 -0.58 -21.34 -13.63
N LYS A 265 -0.38 -21.98 -12.46
CA LYS A 265 -0.88 -21.46 -11.18
C LYS A 265 -0.39 -20.04 -10.93
N ALA A 266 0.88 -19.72 -11.19
CA ALA A 266 1.40 -18.38 -10.99
C ALA A 266 0.64 -17.32 -11.80
N LYS A 267 0.31 -17.62 -13.07
CA LYS A 267 -0.46 -16.71 -13.93
C LYS A 267 -1.88 -16.48 -13.40
N PHE A 268 -2.60 -17.55 -13.07
CA PHE A 268 -3.97 -17.43 -12.56
C PHE A 268 -4.01 -16.84 -11.15
N TYR A 269 -2.97 -17.04 -10.35
CA TYR A 269 -2.85 -16.44 -9.03
C TYR A 269 -2.69 -14.91 -9.08
N GLU A 270 -1.95 -14.38 -10.06
CA GLU A 270 -1.88 -12.93 -10.27
C GLU A 270 -3.23 -12.37 -10.72
N GLN A 271 -3.93 -13.03 -11.64
CA GLN A 271 -5.30 -12.62 -12.05
C GLN A 271 -6.28 -12.64 -10.87
N TYR A 272 -6.22 -13.67 -10.03
CA TYR A 272 -6.99 -13.76 -8.79
C TYR A 272 -6.70 -12.60 -7.86
N LYS A 273 -5.42 -12.28 -7.66
CA LYS A 273 -4.98 -11.21 -6.76
C LYS A 273 -5.43 -9.83 -7.24
N GLU A 274 -5.23 -9.54 -8.53
CA GLU A 274 -5.65 -8.28 -9.15
C GLU A 274 -7.16 -8.10 -9.08
N SER A 275 -7.93 -9.13 -9.48
CA SER A 275 -9.39 -9.10 -9.42
C SER A 275 -9.89 -8.90 -8.00
N LYS A 276 -9.29 -9.57 -7.01
CA LYS A 276 -9.63 -9.45 -5.60
C LYS A 276 -9.38 -8.05 -5.06
N GLU A 277 -8.23 -7.45 -5.39
CA GLU A 277 -7.88 -6.11 -4.94
C GLU A 277 -8.81 -5.06 -5.55
N GLU A 278 -9.07 -5.14 -6.85
CA GLU A 278 -9.98 -4.22 -7.53
C GLU A 278 -11.43 -4.37 -7.01
N LEU A 279 -11.91 -5.61 -6.86
CA LEU A 279 -13.22 -5.90 -6.31
C LEU A 279 -13.40 -5.32 -4.90
N LEU A 280 -12.40 -5.48 -4.03
CA LEU A 280 -12.44 -4.94 -2.67
C LEU A 280 -12.51 -3.39 -2.69
N LYS A 281 -11.75 -2.73 -3.57
CA LYS A 281 -11.77 -1.27 -3.74
C LYS A 281 -13.16 -0.80 -4.18
N LEU A 282 -13.74 -1.42 -5.21
CA LEU A 282 -15.06 -1.01 -5.72
C LEU A 282 -16.20 -1.32 -4.75
N LYS A 283 -16.18 -2.46 -4.05
CA LYS A 283 -17.14 -2.75 -2.99
C LYS A 283 -17.06 -1.75 -1.83
N THR A 284 -15.84 -1.35 -1.46
CA THR A 284 -15.64 -0.31 -0.44
C THR A 284 -16.15 1.05 -0.94
N ALA A 285 -15.88 1.39 -2.19
CA ALA A 285 -16.39 2.62 -2.81
C ALA A 285 -17.92 2.65 -2.82
N LYS A 286 -18.57 1.57 -3.26
CA LYS A 286 -20.03 1.42 -3.24
C LYS A 286 -20.60 1.59 -1.82
N GLN A 287 -19.97 0.95 -0.83
CA GLN A 287 -20.39 1.07 0.56
C GLN A 287 -20.24 2.51 1.09
N ASN A 288 -19.16 3.21 0.73
CA ASN A 288 -18.93 4.60 1.14
C ASN A 288 -19.99 5.53 0.56
N VAL A 289 -20.32 5.39 -0.72
CA VAL A 289 -21.38 6.16 -1.39
C VAL A 289 -22.73 5.93 -0.69
N ALA A 290 -23.10 4.68 -0.47
CA ALA A 290 -24.36 4.34 0.21
C ALA A 290 -24.41 4.86 1.66
N SER A 291 -23.29 4.84 2.38
CA SER A 291 -23.22 5.38 3.75
C SER A 291 -23.32 6.91 3.78
N PHE A 292 -22.73 7.60 2.81
CA PHE A 292 -22.77 9.05 2.69
C PHE A 292 -24.22 9.54 2.47
N PHE A 293 -24.94 8.96 1.53
CA PHE A 293 -26.33 9.34 1.27
C PHE A 293 -27.25 9.05 2.44
N ARG A 294 -27.03 7.96 3.17
CA ARG A 294 -27.81 7.64 4.38
C ARG A 294 -27.60 8.66 5.49
N GLU A 295 -26.37 9.15 5.70
CA GLU A 295 -26.09 10.21 6.67
C GLU A 295 -26.74 11.55 6.26
N GLU A 296 -26.79 11.86 4.96
CA GLU A 296 -27.49 13.05 4.45
C GLU A 296 -28.99 12.99 4.67
N GLU A 297 -29.64 11.86 4.37
CA GLU A 297 -31.08 11.66 4.60
C GLU A 297 -31.46 11.82 6.08
N GLN A 298 -30.67 11.24 7.00
CA GLN A 298 -30.88 11.40 8.45
C GLN A 298 -30.74 12.85 8.89
N THR A 299 -29.75 13.56 8.38
CA THR A 299 -29.52 14.97 8.72
C THR A 299 -30.63 15.89 8.19
N GLN A 300 -31.29 15.54 7.07
CA GLN A 300 -32.43 16.27 6.52
C GLN A 300 -33.72 16.01 7.30
N GLN A 301 -33.91 14.81 7.85
CA GLN A 301 -35.08 14.46 8.68
C GLN A 301 -35.03 15.09 10.10
N GLU A 302 -33.84 15.39 10.59
CA GLU A 302 -33.63 16.03 11.91
C GLU A 302 -33.73 17.59 11.85
N ARG A 303 -33.88 18.19 10.67
CA ARG A 303 -34.09 19.63 10.45
C ARG A 303 -35.57 19.99 10.22
#